data_282a6efd2ac12a93b002c5e1229c80f5
#
_entry.id   282a6efd2ac12a93b002c5e1229c80f5
#
_cell.length_a   1.000
_cell.length_b   1.000
_cell.length_c   1.000
_cell.angle_alpha   90.00
_cell.angle_beta   90.00
_cell.angle_gamma   90.00
#
_symmetry.space_group_name_H-M   'P 1'
#
loop_
_entity.id
_entity.type
_entity.pdbx_description
1 polymer ?
#
loop_
_entity_poly.entity_id
_entity_poly.type
_entity_poly.pdbx_seq_one_letter_code
_entity_poly.pdbx_strand_id
1 'polypeptide(L)'
;MGGTMTAEPLPTEISWPVPPQDGYTVDDLLTLPDLPPHTELIDGSLVFVSPQRSFHSLAMFLLETGLRATVPKDLRVRREMTVVVDKRQGPEPDVSVIRAAAVTDSEETHYRAKDVLLAVEVVSPDSEKRDRERKPQIYAQGGIAHFWRVERGDDGRPAVYVYELDPATKAYGLVGIHHDRLKLSVPFTVDIDLAAIDEL
;
A
#
# COMPACT_ATOMS: atom_id res chain seq x y z
N MET A 1 53.01 -13.58 12.92
CA MET A 1 52.53 -13.54 11.52
C MET A 1 51.21 -12.78 11.53
N GLY A 2 51.24 -11.50 11.20
CA GLY A 2 50.05 -10.65 11.14
C GLY A 2 49.48 -10.73 9.73
N GLY A 3 48.32 -11.36 9.60
CA GLY A 3 47.53 -11.32 8.37
C GLY A 3 46.86 -9.95 8.20
N THR A 4 47.27 -9.22 7.18
CA THR A 4 46.60 -7.99 6.74
C THR A 4 45.28 -8.39 6.12
N MET A 5 44.17 -8.13 6.80
CA MET A 5 42.83 -8.17 6.20
C MET A 5 42.73 -6.99 5.23
N THR A 6 42.82 -7.29 3.93
CA THR A 6 42.41 -6.33 2.88
C THR A 6 40.89 -6.23 2.90
N ALA A 7 40.38 -5.08 3.30
CA ALA A 7 38.95 -4.76 3.13
C ALA A 7 38.64 -4.78 1.63
N GLU A 8 37.63 -5.56 1.22
CA GLU A 8 37.09 -5.47 -0.13
C GLU A 8 36.56 -4.03 -0.33
N PRO A 9 36.87 -3.38 -1.47
CA PRO A 9 36.32 -2.08 -1.77
C PRO A 9 34.79 -2.20 -1.86
N LEU A 10 34.08 -1.35 -1.14
CA LEU A 10 32.63 -1.20 -1.28
C LEU A 10 32.29 -0.89 -2.74
N PRO A 11 31.20 -1.44 -3.29
CA PRO A 11 30.74 -1.11 -4.64
C PRO A 11 30.53 0.40 -4.75
N THR A 12 31.28 1.04 -5.64
CA THR A 12 31.42 2.50 -5.72
C THR A 12 30.36 3.20 -6.57
N GLU A 13 29.43 2.48 -7.18
CA GLU A 13 28.38 3.08 -8.00
C GLU A 13 27.04 2.35 -7.79
N ILE A 14 26.03 3.05 -7.29
CA ILE A 14 24.65 2.63 -7.39
C ILE A 14 24.23 2.87 -8.84
N SER A 15 24.13 1.80 -9.62
CA SER A 15 23.61 1.89 -10.99
C SER A 15 22.09 1.78 -10.94
N TRP A 16 21.41 2.89 -11.15
CA TRP A 16 19.95 2.87 -11.34
C TRP A 16 19.59 2.35 -12.73
N PRO A 17 18.55 1.52 -12.87
CA PRO A 17 18.10 1.05 -14.17
C PRO A 17 17.67 2.24 -15.04
N VAL A 18 18.14 2.27 -16.29
CA VAL A 18 17.78 3.33 -17.26
C VAL A 18 16.36 3.05 -17.76
N PRO A 19 15.43 4.01 -17.69
CA PRO A 19 14.07 3.79 -18.14
C PRO A 19 14.03 3.44 -19.64
N PRO A 20 13.27 2.41 -20.04
CA PRO A 20 12.94 2.20 -21.46
C PRO A 20 12.22 3.42 -22.06
N GLN A 21 12.27 3.58 -23.39
CA GLN A 21 11.65 4.71 -24.07
C GLN A 21 10.15 4.86 -23.74
N ASP A 22 9.45 3.74 -23.55
CA ASP A 22 8.03 3.71 -23.21
C ASP A 22 7.78 3.62 -21.69
N GLY A 23 8.81 3.78 -20.84
CA GLY A 23 8.77 3.59 -19.41
C GLY A 23 8.79 2.12 -18.98
N TYR A 24 8.79 1.87 -17.67
CA TYR A 24 8.79 0.53 -17.08
C TYR A 24 7.43 -0.14 -17.14
N THR A 25 7.44 -1.45 -17.00
CA THR A 25 6.27 -2.31 -16.91
C THR A 25 6.24 -3.03 -15.56
N VAL A 26 5.10 -3.65 -15.24
CA VAL A 26 4.98 -4.52 -14.05
C VAL A 26 5.95 -5.70 -14.12
N ASP A 27 6.20 -6.25 -15.32
CA ASP A 27 7.20 -7.31 -15.47
C ASP A 27 8.60 -6.81 -15.09
N ASP A 28 8.95 -5.57 -15.45
CA ASP A 28 10.20 -4.94 -15.00
C ASP A 28 10.23 -4.76 -13.48
N LEU A 29 9.15 -4.25 -12.87
CA LEU A 29 9.04 -4.09 -11.41
C LEU A 29 9.29 -5.43 -10.68
N LEU A 30 8.73 -6.53 -11.18
CA LEU A 30 8.78 -7.84 -10.54
C LEU A 30 10.08 -8.62 -10.83
N THR A 31 10.87 -8.23 -11.84
CA THR A 31 12.02 -9.02 -12.30
C THR A 31 13.35 -8.28 -12.30
N LEU A 32 13.36 -6.94 -12.27
CA LEU A 32 14.60 -6.18 -12.19
C LEU A 32 15.34 -6.49 -10.88
N PRO A 33 16.64 -6.81 -10.95
CA PRO A 33 17.44 -7.06 -9.76
C PRO A 33 17.69 -5.75 -8.99
N ASP A 34 17.95 -5.89 -7.71
CA ASP A 34 18.46 -4.82 -6.84
C ASP A 34 17.57 -3.57 -6.75
N LEU A 35 16.26 -3.69 -7.05
CA LEU A 35 15.33 -2.62 -6.77
C LEU A 35 15.22 -2.43 -5.24
N PRO A 36 15.19 -1.17 -4.76
CA PRO A 36 14.93 -0.90 -3.36
C PRO A 36 13.63 -1.56 -2.89
N PRO A 37 13.54 -2.02 -1.63
CA PRO A 37 12.29 -2.49 -1.05
C PRO A 37 11.18 -1.46 -1.22
N HIS A 38 9.94 -1.91 -1.33
CA HIS A 38 8.76 -1.05 -1.48
C HIS A 38 8.78 -0.14 -2.73
N THR A 39 9.48 -0.57 -3.80
CA THR A 39 9.42 0.13 -5.09
C THR A 39 8.04 -0.08 -5.71
N GLU A 40 7.39 1.02 -6.09
CA GLU A 40 6.11 1.03 -6.78
C GLU A 40 6.29 1.33 -8.28
N LEU A 41 5.35 0.89 -9.10
CA LEU A 41 5.24 1.32 -10.50
C LEU A 41 4.01 2.19 -10.68
N ILE A 42 4.23 3.47 -10.93
CA ILE A 42 3.16 4.46 -11.16
C ILE A 42 3.37 5.11 -12.52
N ASP A 43 2.39 4.97 -13.40
CA ASP A 43 2.42 5.51 -14.77
C ASP A 43 3.67 5.09 -15.59
N GLY A 44 4.19 3.88 -15.31
CA GLY A 44 5.39 3.37 -15.95
C GLY A 44 6.69 3.98 -15.41
N SER A 45 6.65 4.64 -14.26
CA SER A 45 7.82 5.13 -13.53
C SER A 45 8.03 4.34 -12.25
N LEU A 46 9.26 3.91 -11.99
CA LEU A 46 9.62 3.33 -10.69
C LEU A 46 9.67 4.45 -9.66
N VAL A 47 8.92 4.28 -8.59
CA VAL A 47 8.83 5.20 -7.46
C VAL A 47 9.45 4.54 -6.24
N PHE A 48 10.50 5.14 -5.72
CA PHE A 48 11.16 4.71 -4.49
C PHE A 48 10.55 5.44 -3.30
N VAL A 49 10.27 4.69 -2.24
CA VAL A 49 9.68 5.25 -1.03
C VAL A 49 10.77 5.66 -0.03
N SER A 50 10.51 6.74 0.70
CA SER A 50 11.37 7.18 1.81
C SER A 50 11.15 6.30 3.04
N PRO A 51 12.10 6.26 3.99
CA PRO A 51 11.91 5.59 5.27
C PRO A 51 10.64 6.08 5.96
N GLN A 52 9.85 5.14 6.49
CA GLN A 52 8.57 5.43 7.13
C GLN A 52 8.76 6.24 8.43
N ARG A 53 7.85 7.18 8.68
CA ARG A 53 7.77 7.91 9.95
C ARG A 53 7.02 7.08 10.99
N SER A 54 7.26 7.34 12.28
CA SER A 54 6.62 6.62 13.39
C SER A 54 5.09 6.57 13.27
N PHE A 55 4.43 7.71 13.03
CA PHE A 55 2.97 7.74 12.82
C PHE A 55 2.51 6.77 11.73
N HIS A 56 3.18 6.75 10.58
CA HIS A 56 2.83 5.88 9.46
C HIS A 56 2.90 4.40 9.87
N SER A 57 4.01 4.00 10.50
CA SER A 57 4.21 2.62 10.96
C SER A 57 3.16 2.20 12.01
N LEU A 58 2.86 3.08 12.99
CA LEU A 58 1.88 2.82 14.04
C LEU A 58 0.45 2.77 13.49
N ALA A 59 0.07 3.70 12.61
CA ALA A 59 -1.25 3.70 11.97
C ALA A 59 -1.47 2.44 11.11
N MET A 60 -0.45 2.03 10.35
CA MET A 60 -0.48 0.81 9.57
C MET A 60 -0.64 -0.43 10.46
N PHE A 61 0.12 -0.53 11.56
CA PHE A 61 0.00 -1.62 12.53
C PHE A 61 -1.40 -1.70 13.16
N LEU A 62 -1.94 -0.56 13.59
CA LEU A 62 -3.27 -0.46 14.21
C LEU A 62 -4.36 -0.94 13.24
N LEU A 63 -4.34 -0.45 12.01
CA LEU A 63 -5.33 -0.81 10.98
C LEU A 63 -5.20 -2.27 10.55
N GLU A 64 -3.99 -2.75 10.32
CA GLU A 64 -3.74 -4.16 9.99
C GLU A 64 -4.28 -5.08 11.10
N THR A 65 -3.93 -4.81 12.35
CA THR A 65 -4.36 -5.62 13.49
C THR A 65 -5.89 -5.60 13.64
N GLY A 66 -6.50 -4.43 13.54
CA GLY A 66 -7.95 -4.28 13.64
C GLY A 66 -8.71 -5.00 12.51
N LEU A 67 -8.22 -4.91 11.28
CA LEU A 67 -8.77 -5.63 10.13
C LEU A 67 -8.62 -7.15 10.31
N ARG A 68 -7.46 -7.64 10.77
CA ARG A 68 -7.23 -9.07 11.02
C ARG A 68 -8.16 -9.65 12.08
N ALA A 69 -8.58 -8.84 13.06
CA ALA A 69 -9.48 -9.28 14.12
C ALA A 69 -10.91 -9.57 13.62
N THR A 70 -11.33 -8.93 12.53
CA THR A 70 -12.74 -8.98 12.06
C THR A 70 -12.91 -9.51 10.65
N VAL A 71 -11.81 -9.66 9.88
CA VAL A 71 -11.85 -10.10 8.48
C VAL A 71 -12.51 -11.47 8.33
N PRO A 72 -13.48 -11.66 7.40
CA PRO A 72 -14.10 -12.94 7.09
C PRO A 72 -13.09 -14.00 6.60
N LYS A 73 -13.45 -15.28 6.75
CA LYS A 73 -12.56 -16.41 6.42
C LYS A 73 -12.21 -16.54 4.93
N ASP A 74 -13.02 -15.98 4.06
CA ASP A 74 -12.81 -15.93 2.60
C ASP A 74 -11.97 -14.75 2.14
N LEU A 75 -11.52 -13.91 3.09
CA LEU A 75 -10.63 -12.77 2.86
C LEU A 75 -9.33 -12.90 3.67
N ARG A 76 -8.32 -12.15 3.26
CA ARG A 76 -7.02 -12.06 3.95
C ARG A 76 -6.56 -10.62 3.97
N VAL A 77 -5.96 -10.21 5.09
CA VAL A 77 -5.26 -8.92 5.21
C VAL A 77 -3.81 -9.10 4.77
N ARG A 78 -3.32 -8.17 3.98
CA ARG A 78 -1.93 -8.09 3.52
C ARG A 78 -1.37 -6.71 3.81
N ARG A 79 -0.09 -6.67 4.05
CA ARG A 79 0.68 -5.45 4.30
C ARG A 79 1.71 -5.31 3.20
N GLU A 80 1.82 -4.11 2.61
CA GLU A 80 2.91 -3.75 1.71
C GLU A 80 3.13 -4.79 0.59
N MET A 81 2.05 -5.12 -0.13
CA MET A 81 2.10 -6.06 -1.26
C MET A 81 1.67 -5.35 -2.54
N THR A 82 2.48 -5.47 -3.57
CA THR A 82 2.19 -4.87 -4.88
C THR A 82 0.82 -5.30 -5.42
N VAL A 83 0.03 -4.35 -5.88
CA VAL A 83 -1.25 -4.58 -6.55
C VAL A 83 -1.10 -4.33 -8.05
N VAL A 84 -1.09 -5.40 -8.83
CA VAL A 84 -1.01 -5.33 -10.30
C VAL A 84 -2.35 -4.90 -10.87
N VAL A 85 -2.44 -3.66 -11.33
CA VAL A 85 -3.65 -3.07 -11.92
C VAL A 85 -3.65 -3.26 -13.44
N ASP A 86 -2.57 -2.82 -14.08
CA ASP A 86 -2.33 -3.01 -15.50
C ASP A 86 -0.82 -3.09 -15.81
N LYS A 87 -0.45 -3.06 -17.09
CA LYS A 87 0.95 -3.19 -17.52
C LYS A 87 1.88 -2.10 -16.93
N ARG A 88 1.34 -0.91 -16.62
CA ARG A 88 2.10 0.27 -16.20
C ARG A 88 1.76 0.76 -14.79
N GLN A 89 0.93 -0.01 -14.06
CA GLN A 89 0.44 0.32 -12.73
C GLN A 89 0.63 -0.87 -11.78
N GLY A 90 1.52 -0.72 -10.84
CA GLY A 90 1.81 -1.65 -9.76
C GLY A 90 2.05 -0.89 -8.46
N PRO A 91 1.05 -0.18 -7.92
CA PRO A 91 1.16 0.46 -6.61
C PRO A 91 1.26 -0.58 -5.50
N GLU A 92 1.81 -0.19 -4.36
CA GLU A 92 1.91 -1.00 -3.16
C GLU A 92 1.12 -0.32 -2.03
N PRO A 93 -0.15 -0.70 -1.79
CA PRO A 93 -0.92 -0.14 -0.69
C PRO A 93 -0.33 -0.58 0.67
N ASP A 94 -0.35 0.31 1.65
CA ASP A 94 0.16 0.05 2.99
C ASP A 94 -0.53 -1.15 3.64
N VAL A 95 -1.86 -1.25 3.49
CA VAL A 95 -2.65 -2.42 3.89
C VAL A 95 -3.66 -2.74 2.79
N SER A 96 -3.86 -4.00 2.51
CA SER A 96 -4.90 -4.45 1.59
C SER A 96 -5.71 -5.62 2.16
N VAL A 97 -6.96 -5.74 1.73
CA VAL A 97 -7.79 -6.91 1.97
C VAL A 97 -8.05 -7.59 0.64
N ILE A 98 -7.66 -8.84 0.55
CA ILE A 98 -7.71 -9.64 -0.66
C ILE A 98 -8.59 -10.88 -0.51
N ARG A 99 -9.04 -11.47 -1.60
CA ARG A 99 -9.72 -12.76 -1.60
C ARG A 99 -8.77 -13.87 -1.17
N ALA A 100 -9.19 -14.71 -0.22
CA ALA A 100 -8.37 -15.84 0.25
C ALA A 100 -8.01 -16.82 -0.88
N ALA A 101 -8.88 -16.96 -1.89
CA ALA A 101 -8.63 -17.80 -3.06
C ALA A 101 -7.48 -17.31 -3.97
N ALA A 102 -7.05 -16.05 -3.81
CA ALA A 102 -5.89 -15.52 -4.54
C ALA A 102 -4.55 -15.90 -3.90
N VAL A 103 -4.56 -16.42 -2.67
CA VAL A 103 -3.35 -16.86 -1.97
C VAL A 103 -3.05 -18.28 -2.38
N THR A 104 -1.98 -18.48 -3.15
CA THR A 104 -1.55 -19.80 -3.64
C THR A 104 -0.35 -20.33 -2.89
N ASP A 105 0.54 -19.42 -2.43
CA ASP A 105 1.71 -19.82 -1.66
C ASP A 105 2.19 -18.69 -0.71
N SER A 106 3.28 -18.91 0.03
CA SER A 106 3.83 -17.95 0.98
C SER A 106 4.87 -17.00 0.37
N GLU A 107 5.33 -17.27 -0.85
CA GLU A 107 6.37 -16.50 -1.54
C GLU A 107 5.80 -15.46 -2.50
N GLU A 108 4.47 -15.28 -2.50
CA GLU A 108 3.81 -14.27 -3.32
C GLU A 108 4.24 -12.87 -2.92
N THR A 109 4.61 -12.05 -3.92
CA THR A 109 5.02 -10.66 -3.75
C THR A 109 3.96 -9.67 -4.25
N HIS A 110 2.94 -10.16 -4.94
CA HIS A 110 1.94 -9.30 -5.57
C HIS A 110 0.59 -9.99 -5.71
N TYR A 111 -0.47 -9.19 -5.87
CA TYR A 111 -1.83 -9.64 -6.17
C TYR A 111 -2.42 -8.85 -7.33
N ARG A 112 -3.36 -9.43 -8.07
CA ARG A 112 -4.08 -8.70 -9.13
C ARG A 112 -5.18 -7.84 -8.53
N ALA A 113 -5.44 -6.66 -9.08
CA ALA A 113 -6.48 -5.74 -8.59
C ALA A 113 -7.86 -6.38 -8.47
N LYS A 114 -8.24 -7.31 -9.37
CA LYS A 114 -9.51 -8.06 -9.30
C LYS A 114 -9.70 -8.88 -8.03
N ASP A 115 -8.60 -9.24 -7.37
CA ASP A 115 -8.58 -10.05 -6.14
C ASP A 115 -8.50 -9.18 -4.87
N VAL A 116 -8.32 -7.86 -5.02
CA VAL A 116 -8.28 -6.89 -3.94
C VAL A 116 -9.66 -6.29 -3.71
N LEU A 117 -10.14 -6.36 -2.49
CA LEU A 117 -11.42 -5.79 -2.07
C LEU A 117 -11.27 -4.38 -1.51
N LEU A 118 -10.21 -4.16 -0.73
CA LEU A 118 -9.90 -2.90 -0.06
C LEU A 118 -8.43 -2.57 -0.21
N ALA A 119 -8.10 -1.34 -0.59
CA ALA A 119 -6.78 -0.75 -0.50
C ALA A 119 -6.77 0.37 0.55
N VAL A 120 -5.73 0.44 1.37
CA VAL A 120 -5.54 1.44 2.42
C VAL A 120 -4.19 2.12 2.21
N GLU A 121 -4.20 3.46 2.20
CA GLU A 121 -2.99 4.29 2.13
C GLU A 121 -2.91 5.19 3.36
N VAL A 122 -1.79 5.15 4.05
CA VAL A 122 -1.46 6.06 5.15
C VAL A 122 -0.59 7.18 4.60
N VAL A 123 -1.18 8.35 4.46
CA VAL A 123 -0.54 9.50 3.81
C VAL A 123 0.69 9.95 4.59
N SER A 124 1.82 10.06 3.89
CA SER A 124 3.04 10.67 4.38
C SER A 124 3.33 11.97 3.61
N PRO A 125 4.14 12.91 4.14
CA PRO A 125 4.49 14.12 3.39
C PRO A 125 5.10 13.86 2.01
N ASP A 126 5.84 12.74 1.85
CA ASP A 126 6.53 12.41 0.61
C ASP A 126 5.60 11.73 -0.42
N SER A 127 4.50 11.12 0.03
CA SER A 127 3.52 10.43 -0.81
C SER A 127 2.21 11.20 -0.99
N GLU A 128 2.02 12.32 -0.27
CA GLU A 128 0.76 13.05 -0.12
C GLU A 128 -0.02 13.23 -1.43
N LYS A 129 0.63 13.75 -2.46
CA LYS A 129 -0.03 13.99 -3.75
C LYS A 129 -0.43 12.68 -4.45
N ARG A 130 0.42 11.66 -4.35
CA ARG A 130 0.11 10.34 -4.95
C ARG A 130 -1.05 9.67 -4.24
N ASP A 131 -1.04 9.64 -2.90
CA ASP A 131 -2.04 8.94 -2.08
C ASP A 131 -3.40 9.66 -2.09
N ARG A 132 -3.41 10.98 -2.23
CA ARG A 132 -4.64 11.77 -2.31
C ARG A 132 -5.26 11.82 -3.70
N GLU A 133 -4.45 11.78 -4.76
CA GLU A 133 -4.93 12.05 -6.12
C GLU A 133 -4.72 10.85 -7.06
N ARG A 134 -3.49 10.36 -7.19
CA ARG A 134 -3.15 9.41 -8.28
C ARG A 134 -3.48 7.96 -7.94
N LYS A 135 -3.09 7.46 -6.77
CA LYS A 135 -3.38 6.07 -6.37
C LYS A 135 -4.88 5.76 -6.32
N PRO A 136 -5.77 6.63 -5.76
CA PRO A 136 -7.21 6.40 -5.86
C PRO A 136 -7.72 6.21 -7.29
N GLN A 137 -7.20 6.98 -8.26
CA GLN A 137 -7.58 6.81 -9.66
C GLN A 137 -7.13 5.46 -10.22
N ILE A 138 -5.90 5.03 -9.87
CA ILE A 138 -5.36 3.73 -10.29
C ILE A 138 -6.20 2.60 -9.70
N TYR A 139 -6.49 2.64 -8.39
CA TYR A 139 -7.33 1.63 -7.73
C TYR A 139 -8.75 1.57 -8.30
N ALA A 140 -9.36 2.74 -8.58
CA ALA A 140 -10.67 2.82 -9.19
C ALA A 140 -10.69 2.23 -10.61
N GLN A 141 -9.65 2.48 -11.41
CA GLN A 141 -9.47 1.86 -12.75
C GLN A 141 -9.33 0.34 -12.64
N GLY A 142 -8.64 -0.15 -11.61
CA GLY A 142 -8.52 -1.57 -11.29
C GLY A 142 -9.79 -2.23 -10.78
N GLY A 143 -10.84 -1.42 -10.48
CA GLY A 143 -12.12 -1.92 -9.98
C GLY A 143 -12.09 -2.34 -8.51
N ILE A 144 -11.15 -1.83 -7.72
CA ILE A 144 -11.09 -2.09 -6.28
C ILE A 144 -12.27 -1.38 -5.61
N ALA A 145 -13.16 -2.16 -4.96
CA ALA A 145 -14.44 -1.64 -4.49
C ALA A 145 -14.32 -0.61 -3.36
N HIS A 146 -13.33 -0.76 -2.48
CA HIS A 146 -13.16 0.08 -1.30
C HIS A 146 -11.75 0.65 -1.24
N PHE A 147 -11.67 1.91 -0.84
CA PHE A 147 -10.40 2.61 -0.62
C PHE A 147 -10.47 3.41 0.68
N TRP A 148 -9.45 3.29 1.52
CA TRP A 148 -9.32 4.13 2.70
C TRP A 148 -8.05 4.95 2.59
N ARG A 149 -8.19 6.25 2.83
CA ARG A 149 -7.07 7.15 3.00
C ARG A 149 -6.97 7.55 4.46
N VAL A 150 -5.79 7.38 5.03
CA VAL A 150 -5.53 7.63 6.45
C VAL A 150 -4.58 8.80 6.56
N GLU A 151 -4.97 9.82 7.29
CA GLU A 151 -4.17 11.02 7.49
C GLU A 151 -3.93 11.24 8.99
N ARG A 152 -2.87 11.93 9.31
CA ARG A 152 -2.63 12.39 10.67
C ARG A 152 -3.51 13.61 10.94
N GLY A 153 -4.42 13.50 11.91
CA GLY A 153 -5.21 14.63 12.40
C GLY A 153 -4.38 15.64 13.19
N ASP A 154 -4.99 16.78 13.49
CA ASP A 154 -4.35 17.86 14.26
C ASP A 154 -4.00 17.43 15.70
N ASP A 155 -4.75 16.47 16.23
CA ASP A 155 -4.52 15.83 17.54
C ASP A 155 -3.44 14.75 17.52
N GLY A 156 -2.85 14.47 16.35
CA GLY A 156 -1.84 13.44 16.14
C GLY A 156 -2.38 12.04 15.87
N ARG A 157 -3.69 11.82 15.99
CA ARG A 157 -4.36 10.52 15.76
C ARG A 157 -4.73 10.31 14.29
N PRO A 158 -5.04 9.06 13.88
CA PRO A 158 -5.49 8.80 12.52
C PRO A 158 -6.89 9.36 12.25
N ALA A 159 -7.04 10.04 11.12
CA ALA A 159 -8.32 10.34 10.50
C ALA A 159 -8.48 9.43 9.27
N VAL A 160 -9.50 8.56 9.27
CA VAL A 160 -9.74 7.58 8.20
C VAL A 160 -10.85 8.08 7.30
N TYR A 161 -10.52 8.39 6.05
CA TYR A 161 -11.44 8.75 4.98
C TYR A 161 -11.83 7.48 4.24
N VAL A 162 -13.10 7.11 4.30
CA VAL A 162 -13.63 5.88 3.70
C VAL A 162 -14.31 6.21 2.39
N TYR A 163 -13.90 5.50 1.32
CA TYR A 163 -14.42 5.69 -0.02
C TYR A 163 -14.99 4.39 -0.58
N GLU A 164 -16.05 4.50 -1.37
CA GLU A 164 -16.60 3.41 -2.16
C GLU A 164 -16.55 3.73 -3.65
N LEU A 165 -16.26 2.71 -4.46
CA LEU A 165 -16.21 2.84 -5.91
C LEU A 165 -17.62 2.90 -6.49
N ASP A 166 -17.91 3.97 -7.23
CA ASP A 166 -19.06 3.98 -8.13
C ASP A 166 -18.70 3.24 -9.42
N PRO A 167 -19.29 2.07 -9.68
CA PRO A 167 -18.93 1.24 -10.83
C PRO A 167 -19.31 1.89 -12.17
N ALA A 168 -20.25 2.83 -12.18
CA ALA A 168 -20.69 3.51 -13.40
C ALA A 168 -19.70 4.60 -13.84
N THR A 169 -19.22 5.40 -12.89
CA THR A 169 -18.28 6.49 -13.15
C THR A 169 -16.82 6.04 -13.01
N LYS A 170 -16.57 4.90 -12.39
CA LYS A 170 -15.23 4.41 -11.99
C LYS A 170 -14.45 5.46 -11.17
N ALA A 171 -15.16 6.13 -10.28
CA ALA A 171 -14.60 7.10 -9.35
C ALA A 171 -15.01 6.74 -7.91
N TYR A 172 -14.15 7.09 -6.97
CA TYR A 172 -14.47 6.92 -5.56
C TYR A 172 -15.34 8.06 -5.03
N GLY A 173 -16.44 7.71 -4.35
CA GLY A 173 -17.22 8.63 -3.55
C GLY A 173 -16.84 8.52 -2.07
N LEU A 174 -16.65 9.66 -1.40
CA LEU A 174 -16.42 9.70 0.05
C LEU A 174 -17.73 9.33 0.76
N VAL A 175 -17.69 8.27 1.60
CA VAL A 175 -18.86 7.79 2.35
C VAL A 175 -18.77 8.08 3.85
N GLY A 176 -17.59 8.40 4.37
CA GLY A 176 -17.43 8.78 5.77
C GLY A 176 -16.01 9.20 6.12
N ILE A 177 -15.89 9.95 7.24
CA ILE A 177 -14.62 10.31 7.87
C ILE A 177 -14.73 9.90 9.34
N HIS A 178 -13.73 9.16 9.83
CA HIS A 178 -13.70 8.61 11.18
C HIS A 178 -12.45 9.10 11.90
N HIS A 179 -12.60 9.55 13.13
CA HIS A 179 -11.49 10.09 13.95
C HIS A 179 -11.16 9.19 15.14
N ASP A 180 -12.08 9.01 16.10
CA ASP A 180 -11.77 8.25 17.33
C ASP A 180 -12.01 6.74 17.17
N ARG A 181 -12.97 6.37 16.35
CA ARG A 181 -13.37 4.98 16.13
C ARG A 181 -13.83 4.75 14.71
N LEU A 182 -13.23 3.78 14.06
CA LEU A 182 -13.62 3.32 12.73
C LEU A 182 -14.61 2.16 12.88
N LYS A 183 -15.92 2.48 12.73
CA LYS A 183 -16.98 1.47 12.81
C LYS A 183 -17.75 1.41 11.49
N LEU A 184 -17.65 0.29 10.81
CA LEU A 184 -18.24 0.06 9.48
C LEU A 184 -18.96 -1.29 9.44
N SER A 185 -19.93 -1.39 8.54
CA SER A 185 -20.58 -2.65 8.19
C SER A 185 -20.20 -3.15 6.78
N VAL A 186 -19.58 -2.29 5.99
CA VAL A 186 -19.15 -2.54 4.59
C VAL A 186 -17.66 -2.23 4.48
N PRO A 187 -16.88 -3.06 3.80
CA PRO A 187 -17.20 -4.31 3.08
C PRO A 187 -17.49 -5.51 3.97
N PHE A 188 -17.17 -5.43 5.23
CA PHE A 188 -17.51 -6.36 6.31
C PHE A 188 -17.52 -5.58 7.63
N THR A 189 -17.95 -6.20 8.71
CA THR A 189 -17.95 -5.54 10.02
C THR A 189 -16.52 -5.23 10.46
N VAL A 190 -16.24 -3.94 10.66
CA VAL A 190 -14.98 -3.39 11.18
C VAL A 190 -15.30 -2.57 12.43
N ASP A 191 -14.50 -2.73 13.46
CA ASP A 191 -14.59 -1.95 14.69
C ASP A 191 -13.17 -1.75 15.26
N ILE A 192 -12.57 -0.59 14.95
CA ILE A 192 -11.18 -0.26 15.32
C ILE A 192 -11.20 1.02 16.15
N ASP A 193 -10.61 0.95 17.33
CA ASP A 193 -10.34 2.12 18.17
C ASP A 193 -9.11 2.85 17.63
N LEU A 194 -9.32 4.01 17.00
CA LEU A 194 -8.22 4.79 16.41
C LEU A 194 -7.41 5.54 17.49
N ALA A 195 -8.00 5.78 18.66
CA ALA A 195 -7.30 6.42 19.78
C ALA A 195 -6.25 5.50 20.42
N ALA A 196 -6.36 4.18 20.21
CA ALA A 196 -5.38 3.21 20.70
C ALA A 196 -3.96 3.43 20.14
N ILE A 197 -3.79 4.25 19.09
CA ILE A 197 -2.47 4.65 18.59
C ILE A 197 -1.62 5.36 19.65
N ASP A 198 -2.24 6.02 20.63
CA ASP A 198 -1.56 6.74 21.70
C ASP A 198 -0.84 5.80 22.69
N GLU A 199 -1.18 4.52 22.67
CA GLU A 199 -0.64 3.48 23.56
C GLU A 199 0.40 2.57 22.88
N LEU A 200 0.76 2.83 21.60
CA LEU A 200 1.64 2.01 20.77
C LEU A 200 3.11 2.49 20.73
#